data_ad3967b05862aa850c367fe7956630e9
#
_entry.id   ad3967b05862aa850c367fe7956630e9
#
_cell.length_a   1.000
_cell.length_b   1.000
_cell.length_c   1.000
_cell.angle_alpha   90.00
_cell.angle_beta   90.00
_cell.angle_gamma   90.00
#
_symmetry.space_group_name_H-M   'P 1'
#
loop_
_entity.id
_entity.type
_entity.pdbx_description
1 polymer ?
#
loop_
_entity_poly.entity_id
_entity_poly.type
_entity_poly.pdbx_seq_one_letter_code
_entity_poly.pdbx_strand_id
1 'polypeptide(L)'
;NVIGVGQRYYDPFRNVVGIMINRAAQHKNLIIYGDGQQKRSFSDVRDCIIAVERIMQSNRKDLCGQVFNIGPDENEMTIKQLAKIVLHHSEVYRQFDYYPDRPREVKDAYCSSDKIRKEFNYNAATEAKQTIIDMINWIKPITREFEYHLPIELVTDQTPKTWTDKLI
;
A
#
# COMPACT_ATOMS: atom_id res chain seq x y z
N ASN A 1 3.07 -1.85 4.78
CA ASN A 1 2.66 -1.80 3.35
C ASN A 1 3.78 -1.19 2.51
N VAL A 2 4.52 -2.03 1.78
CA VAL A 2 5.55 -1.56 0.85
C VAL A 2 4.89 -1.12 -0.46
N ILE A 3 5.21 0.09 -0.92
CA ILE A 3 4.72 0.70 -2.15
C ILE A 3 5.89 1.27 -2.97
N GLY A 4 5.68 1.50 -4.25
CA GLY A 4 6.68 2.14 -5.12
C GLY A 4 6.42 1.94 -6.61
N VAL A 5 7.17 2.68 -7.40
CA VAL A 5 7.20 2.52 -8.86
C VAL A 5 7.64 1.10 -9.22
N GLY A 6 7.04 0.52 -10.26
CA GLY A 6 7.25 -0.87 -10.67
C GLY A 6 6.30 -1.88 -10.03
N GLN A 7 5.45 -1.45 -9.09
CA GLN A 7 4.46 -2.33 -8.47
C GLN A 7 3.43 -2.80 -9.51
N ARG A 8 2.96 -4.06 -9.39
CA ARG A 8 1.89 -4.63 -10.22
C ARG A 8 0.54 -3.99 -9.86
N TYR A 9 0.25 -2.82 -10.42
CA TYR A 9 -0.90 -1.97 -10.09
C TYR A 9 -2.24 -2.45 -10.66
N TYR A 10 -2.22 -3.35 -11.62
CA TYR A 10 -3.40 -3.91 -12.29
C TYR A 10 -3.87 -5.25 -11.68
N ASP A 11 -3.28 -5.65 -10.57
CA ASP A 11 -3.69 -6.84 -9.82
C ASP A 11 -4.71 -6.43 -8.74
N PRO A 12 -5.97 -6.92 -8.78
CA PRO A 12 -7.02 -6.52 -7.86
C PRO A 12 -6.82 -7.00 -6.43
N PHE A 13 -5.87 -7.90 -6.20
CA PHE A 13 -5.53 -8.45 -4.88
C PHE A 13 -4.28 -7.81 -4.26
N ARG A 14 -3.71 -6.80 -4.91
CA ARG A 14 -2.56 -6.05 -4.39
C ARG A 14 -2.99 -4.97 -3.40
N ASN A 15 -2.02 -4.17 -2.96
CA ASN A 15 -2.31 -3.13 -1.99
C ASN A 15 -3.21 -2.02 -2.56
N VAL A 16 -3.90 -1.36 -1.66
CA VAL A 16 -4.90 -0.34 -1.94
C VAL A 16 -4.36 0.84 -2.76
N VAL A 17 -3.07 1.19 -2.63
CA VAL A 17 -2.45 2.34 -3.34
C VAL A 17 -2.47 2.09 -4.85
N GLY A 18 -1.95 0.94 -5.29
CA GLY A 18 -1.94 0.57 -6.72
C GLY A 18 -3.35 0.48 -7.30
N ILE A 19 -4.28 -0.13 -6.56
CA ILE A 19 -5.69 -0.24 -6.96
C ILE A 19 -6.31 1.15 -7.15
N MET A 20 -6.18 2.04 -6.16
CA MET A 20 -6.77 3.38 -6.23
C MET A 20 -6.19 4.21 -7.38
N ILE A 21 -4.88 4.17 -7.59
CA ILE A 21 -4.23 4.91 -8.68
C ILE A 21 -4.71 4.39 -10.04
N ASN A 22 -4.75 3.08 -10.24
CA ASN A 22 -5.20 2.49 -11.49
C ASN A 22 -6.68 2.79 -11.77
N ARG A 23 -7.55 2.75 -10.75
CA ARG A 23 -8.95 3.16 -10.88
C ARG A 23 -9.09 4.64 -11.25
N ALA A 24 -8.33 5.52 -10.59
CA ALA A 24 -8.31 6.94 -10.92
C ALA A 24 -7.87 7.18 -12.37
N ALA A 25 -6.79 6.52 -12.81
CA ALA A 25 -6.30 6.61 -14.20
C ALA A 25 -7.30 6.09 -15.24
N GLN A 26 -8.17 5.12 -14.86
CA GLN A 26 -9.29 4.64 -15.68
C GLN A 26 -10.55 5.51 -15.54
N HIS A 27 -10.49 6.62 -14.83
CA HIS A 27 -11.65 7.48 -14.54
C HIS A 27 -12.80 6.74 -13.80
N LYS A 28 -12.48 5.74 -12.98
CA LYS A 28 -13.43 5.02 -12.11
C LYS A 28 -13.47 5.63 -10.71
N ASN A 29 -14.59 5.50 -10.00
CA ASN A 29 -14.68 5.90 -8.59
C ASN A 29 -13.72 5.07 -7.73
N LEU A 30 -13.25 5.66 -6.63
CA LEU A 30 -12.39 4.94 -5.69
C LEU A 30 -13.21 4.17 -4.67
N ILE A 31 -12.86 2.91 -4.44
CA ILE A 31 -13.53 2.04 -3.46
C ILE A 31 -12.99 2.32 -2.06
N ILE A 32 -13.89 2.55 -1.10
CA ILE A 32 -13.59 2.68 0.31
C ILE A 32 -14.46 1.69 1.09
N TYR A 33 -13.83 0.87 1.91
CA TYR A 33 -14.53 0.00 2.85
C TYR A 33 -14.79 0.73 4.17
N GLY A 34 -16.01 0.56 4.72
CA GLY A 34 -16.42 1.27 5.92
C GLY A 34 -16.40 2.78 5.73
N ASP A 35 -15.95 3.51 6.72
CA ASP A 35 -15.83 4.96 6.72
C ASP A 35 -14.48 5.48 6.18
N GLY A 36 -13.55 4.57 5.88
CA GLY A 36 -12.21 4.89 5.40
C GLY A 36 -11.26 5.44 6.47
N GLN A 37 -11.60 5.33 7.76
CA GLN A 37 -10.77 5.80 8.88
C GLN A 37 -9.70 4.79 9.30
N GLN A 38 -9.72 3.58 8.78
CA GLN A 38 -8.68 2.60 9.03
C GLN A 38 -7.33 3.14 8.56
N LYS A 39 -6.32 2.98 9.43
CA LYS A 39 -4.99 3.56 9.22
C LYS A 39 -3.97 2.53 8.75
N ARG A 40 -3.07 2.96 7.90
CA ARG A 40 -1.94 2.17 7.40
C ARG A 40 -0.70 3.04 7.31
N SER A 41 0.45 2.46 7.67
CA SER A 41 1.75 3.04 7.34
C SER A 41 2.23 2.50 6.01
N PHE A 42 2.78 3.38 5.18
CA PHE A 42 3.27 3.05 3.85
C PHE A 42 4.77 3.30 3.77
N SER A 43 5.52 2.28 3.36
CA SER A 43 6.98 2.33 3.20
C SER A 43 7.34 2.38 1.73
N ASP A 44 8.22 3.28 1.33
CA ASP A 44 8.81 3.24 0.00
C ASP A 44 9.71 2.01 -0.16
N VAL A 45 9.61 1.33 -1.29
CA VAL A 45 10.42 0.15 -1.58
C VAL A 45 11.92 0.46 -1.57
N ARG A 46 12.32 1.67 -1.96
CA ARG A 46 13.72 2.12 -1.93
C ARG A 46 14.29 2.14 -0.51
N ASP A 47 13.51 2.67 0.44
CA ASP A 47 13.90 2.65 1.86
C ASP A 47 13.98 1.23 2.41
N CYS A 48 13.07 0.34 2.01
CA CYS A 48 13.13 -1.07 2.40
C CYS A 48 14.40 -1.75 1.86
N ILE A 49 14.80 -1.47 0.61
CA ILE A 49 16.02 -2.01 0.00
C ILE A 49 17.27 -1.53 0.75
N ILE A 50 17.34 -0.25 1.12
CA ILE A 50 18.45 0.30 1.92
C ILE A 50 18.57 -0.46 3.26
N ALA A 51 17.45 -0.75 3.92
CA ALA A 51 17.46 -1.54 5.15
C ALA A 51 18.01 -2.95 4.95
N VAL A 52 17.57 -3.63 3.90
CA VAL A 52 18.05 -4.98 3.54
C VAL A 52 19.54 -4.95 3.21
N GLU A 53 20.00 -3.98 2.43
CA GLU A 53 21.41 -3.80 2.08
C GLU A 53 22.29 -3.64 3.32
N ARG A 54 21.89 -2.78 4.27
CA ARG A 54 22.63 -2.59 5.51
C ARG A 54 22.72 -3.85 6.36
N ILE A 55 21.63 -4.64 6.42
CA ILE A 55 21.64 -5.93 7.09
C ILE A 55 22.60 -6.89 6.41
N MET A 56 22.57 -6.99 5.08
CA MET A 56 23.44 -7.91 4.30
C MET A 56 24.92 -7.54 4.40
N GLN A 57 25.26 -6.26 4.46
CA GLN A 57 26.63 -5.78 4.59
C GLN A 57 27.15 -5.85 6.03
N SER A 58 26.31 -6.17 6.99
CA SER A 58 26.68 -6.24 8.40
C SER A 58 27.39 -7.54 8.75
N ASN A 59 28.49 -7.42 9.51
CA ASN A 59 29.21 -8.56 10.10
C ASN A 59 28.73 -8.89 11.53
N ARG A 60 27.59 -8.35 11.95
CA ARG A 60 27.02 -8.45 13.30
C ARG A 60 26.39 -9.84 13.52
N LYS A 61 27.24 -10.83 13.92
CA LYS A 61 26.78 -12.20 14.21
C LYS A 61 25.82 -12.27 15.40
N ASP A 62 25.91 -11.30 16.31
CA ASP A 62 25.02 -11.17 17.48
C ASP A 62 23.57 -10.85 17.10
N LEU A 63 23.32 -10.40 15.88
CA LEU A 63 22.00 -10.08 15.34
C LEU A 63 21.41 -11.24 14.49
N CYS A 64 22.16 -12.32 14.27
CA CYS A 64 21.66 -13.47 13.52
C CYS A 64 20.40 -14.07 14.17
N GLY A 65 19.40 -14.39 13.35
CA GLY A 65 18.13 -14.94 13.81
C GLY A 65 17.19 -13.94 14.47
N GLN A 66 17.56 -12.65 14.56
CA GLN A 66 16.69 -11.63 15.10
C GLN A 66 15.72 -11.10 14.04
N VAL A 67 14.52 -10.68 14.48
CA VAL A 67 13.48 -10.09 13.64
C VAL A 67 13.58 -8.56 13.71
N PHE A 68 13.47 -7.91 12.57
CA PHE A 68 13.46 -6.46 12.42
C PHE A 68 12.25 -6.03 11.61
N ASN A 69 11.50 -5.05 12.12
CA ASN A 69 10.50 -4.36 11.32
C ASN A 69 11.20 -3.29 10.48
N ILE A 70 10.74 -3.14 9.25
CA ILE A 70 11.22 -2.12 8.31
C ILE A 70 10.03 -1.24 7.93
N GLY A 71 10.19 0.06 8.06
CA GLY A 71 9.19 1.03 7.62
C GLY A 71 9.30 2.33 8.39
N PRO A 72 8.76 3.41 7.84
CA PRO A 72 8.58 4.64 8.58
C PRO A 72 7.35 4.53 9.48
N ASP A 73 7.53 4.75 10.77
CA ASP A 73 6.42 4.81 11.72
C ASP A 73 5.60 6.09 11.49
N GLU A 74 6.22 7.10 10.88
CA GLU A 74 5.70 8.44 10.67
C GLU A 74 4.75 8.57 9.46
N ASN A 75 4.80 7.62 8.52
CA ASN A 75 3.99 7.65 7.28
C ASN A 75 2.61 6.99 7.44
N GLU A 76 1.96 7.23 8.58
CA GLU A 76 0.61 6.75 8.84
C GLU A 76 -0.42 7.67 8.20
N MET A 77 -1.38 7.08 7.49
CA MET A 77 -2.54 7.80 6.96
C MET A 77 -3.78 6.93 6.91
N THR A 78 -4.95 7.57 6.95
CA THR A 78 -6.21 6.87 6.73
C THR A 78 -6.41 6.52 5.25
N ILE A 79 -7.19 5.47 4.98
CA ILE A 79 -7.55 5.12 3.60
C ILE A 79 -8.27 6.26 2.89
N LYS A 80 -9.07 7.03 3.62
CA LYS A 80 -9.74 8.22 3.09
C LYS A 80 -8.76 9.36 2.75
N GLN A 81 -7.70 9.57 3.55
CA GLN A 81 -6.63 10.52 3.22
C GLN A 81 -5.86 10.07 1.98
N LEU A 82 -5.50 8.79 1.89
CA LEU A 82 -4.88 8.21 0.70
C LEU A 82 -5.73 8.46 -0.55
N ALA A 83 -7.03 8.16 -0.51
CA ALA A 83 -7.93 8.35 -1.63
C ALA A 83 -7.98 9.82 -2.10
N LYS A 84 -8.02 10.78 -1.16
CA LYS A 84 -7.95 12.21 -1.47
C LYS A 84 -6.64 12.61 -2.15
N ILE A 85 -5.50 12.10 -1.67
CA ILE A 85 -4.18 12.33 -2.28
C ILE A 85 -4.18 11.81 -3.72
N VAL A 86 -4.68 10.60 -3.94
CA VAL A 86 -4.73 9.99 -5.28
C VAL A 86 -5.58 10.82 -6.22
N LEU A 87 -6.81 11.21 -5.85
CA LEU A 87 -7.68 12.02 -6.72
C LEU A 87 -7.07 13.37 -7.03
N HIS A 88 -6.51 14.06 -6.03
CA HIS A 88 -5.91 15.38 -6.19
C HIS A 88 -4.74 15.35 -7.17
N HIS A 89 -3.79 14.42 -7.00
CA HIS A 89 -2.59 14.37 -7.84
C HIS A 89 -2.81 13.66 -9.18
N SER A 90 -3.88 12.87 -9.33
CA SER A 90 -4.30 12.34 -10.63
C SER A 90 -5.07 13.36 -11.47
N GLU A 91 -5.44 14.50 -10.90
CA GLU A 91 -6.27 15.54 -11.54
C GLU A 91 -7.64 15.00 -12.01
N VAL A 92 -8.18 14.05 -11.24
CA VAL A 92 -9.42 13.35 -11.56
C VAL A 92 -10.49 13.68 -10.53
N TYR A 93 -11.62 14.22 -11.01
CA TYR A 93 -12.79 14.48 -10.17
C TYR A 93 -13.69 13.24 -10.16
N ARG A 94 -13.62 12.44 -9.11
CA ARG A 94 -14.42 11.23 -8.92
C ARG A 94 -14.94 11.16 -7.50
N GLN A 95 -15.98 10.34 -7.31
CA GLN A 95 -16.58 10.08 -6.01
C GLN A 95 -15.95 8.85 -5.36
N PHE A 96 -16.34 8.61 -4.12
CA PHE A 96 -16.00 7.39 -3.41
C PHE A 96 -17.20 6.45 -3.43
N ASP A 97 -16.99 5.20 -3.82
CA ASP A 97 -17.95 4.12 -3.67
C ASP A 97 -17.68 3.45 -2.32
N TYR A 98 -18.61 3.63 -1.38
CA TYR A 98 -18.50 3.06 -0.05
C TYR A 98 -19.10 1.66 -0.02
N TYR A 99 -18.33 0.71 0.49
CA TYR A 99 -18.74 -0.67 0.72
C TYR A 99 -18.73 -0.97 2.22
N PRO A 100 -19.48 -2.00 2.68
CA PRO A 100 -19.41 -2.46 4.07
C PRO A 100 -17.98 -2.73 4.51
N ASP A 101 -17.72 -2.64 5.82
CA ASP A 101 -16.44 -3.01 6.40
C ASP A 101 -16.02 -4.41 5.94
N ARG A 102 -14.74 -4.58 5.65
CA ARG A 102 -14.21 -5.91 5.35
C ARG A 102 -14.19 -6.75 6.63
N PRO A 103 -14.61 -8.02 6.54
CA PRO A 103 -14.53 -8.90 7.69
C PRO A 103 -13.12 -8.94 8.29
N ARG A 104 -13.00 -8.80 9.60
CA ARG A 104 -11.73 -8.83 10.36
C ARG A 104 -10.68 -7.82 9.90
N GLU A 105 -11.08 -6.71 9.31
CA GLU A 105 -10.13 -5.66 8.96
C GLU A 105 -9.50 -5.03 10.21
N VAL A 106 -8.17 -4.97 10.22
CA VAL A 106 -7.42 -4.28 11.28
C VAL A 106 -7.62 -2.77 11.11
N LYS A 107 -8.08 -2.08 12.16
CA LYS A 107 -8.30 -0.63 12.11
C LYS A 107 -7.00 0.14 12.01
N ASP A 108 -6.04 -0.17 12.89
CA ASP A 108 -4.75 0.50 12.94
C ASP A 108 -3.63 -0.53 12.73
N ALA A 109 -2.90 -0.39 11.63
CA ALA A 109 -1.79 -1.28 11.31
C ALA A 109 -0.51 -0.47 11.11
N TYR A 110 0.34 -0.50 12.12
CA TYR A 110 1.66 0.12 12.14
C TYR A 110 2.66 -0.75 12.89
N CYS A 111 3.93 -0.45 12.77
CA CYS A 111 4.98 -1.12 13.53
C CYS A 111 6.06 -0.11 13.92
N SER A 112 6.76 -0.34 15.05
CA SER A 112 7.96 0.42 15.38
C SER A 112 9.16 -0.10 14.59
N SER A 113 9.95 0.82 14.05
CA SER A 113 11.24 0.58 13.40
C SER A 113 12.43 0.92 14.30
N ASP A 114 12.22 1.19 15.59
CA ASP A 114 13.28 1.62 16.52
C ASP A 114 14.46 0.65 16.57
N LYS A 115 14.16 -0.66 16.56
CA LYS A 115 15.19 -1.68 16.60
C LYS A 115 16.12 -1.63 15.40
N ILE A 116 15.60 -1.55 14.18
CA ILE A 116 16.46 -1.48 12.98
C ILE A 116 17.17 -0.13 12.89
N ARG A 117 16.54 0.95 13.32
CA ARG A 117 17.20 2.28 13.41
C ARG A 117 18.42 2.23 14.31
N LYS A 118 18.27 1.65 15.50
CA LYS A 118 19.34 1.52 16.46
C LYS A 118 20.48 0.62 15.99
N GLU A 119 20.15 -0.57 15.49
CA GLU A 119 21.13 -1.62 15.21
C GLU A 119 21.86 -1.41 13.86
N PHE A 120 21.19 -0.81 12.87
CA PHE A 120 21.69 -0.64 11.52
C PHE A 120 21.76 0.81 11.04
N ASN A 121 21.54 1.77 11.93
CA ASN A 121 21.45 3.20 11.59
C ASN A 121 20.51 3.46 10.41
N TYR A 122 19.40 2.68 10.36
CA TYR A 122 18.38 2.81 9.33
C TYR A 122 17.61 4.13 9.51
N ASN A 123 17.37 4.82 8.42
CA ASN A 123 16.47 5.98 8.39
C ASN A 123 15.68 5.94 7.08
N ALA A 124 14.37 5.89 7.18
CA ALA A 124 13.49 6.06 6.04
C ALA A 124 13.53 7.54 5.61
N ALA A 125 13.88 7.80 4.37
CA ALA A 125 14.06 9.15 3.84
C ALA A 125 12.87 9.62 3.00
N THR A 126 12.02 8.70 2.54
CA THR A 126 10.96 8.99 1.57
C THR A 126 9.61 9.18 2.25
N GLU A 127 8.98 10.31 2.04
CA GLU A 127 7.60 10.53 2.46
C GLU A 127 6.64 9.67 1.60
N ALA A 128 5.69 8.98 2.24
CA ALA A 128 4.70 8.16 1.55
C ALA A 128 3.90 8.95 0.50
N LYS A 129 3.60 10.23 0.76
CA LYS A 129 2.93 11.10 -0.20
C LYS A 129 3.75 11.26 -1.49
N GLN A 130 5.07 11.44 -1.39
CA GLN A 130 5.93 11.56 -2.56
C GLN A 130 5.97 10.25 -3.36
N THR A 131 6.08 9.11 -2.66
CA THR A 131 6.00 7.79 -3.32
C THR A 131 4.69 7.59 -4.08
N ILE A 132 3.56 8.02 -3.49
CA ILE A 132 2.25 7.95 -4.15
C ILE A 132 2.23 8.82 -5.41
N ILE A 133 2.78 10.02 -5.36
CA ILE A 133 2.88 10.93 -6.53
C ILE A 133 3.75 10.29 -7.62
N ASP A 134 4.90 9.73 -7.26
CA ASP A 134 5.79 9.05 -8.22
C ASP A 134 5.06 7.86 -8.90
N MET A 135 4.28 7.10 -8.12
CA MET A 135 3.46 6.00 -8.65
C MET A 135 2.34 6.51 -9.58
N ILE A 136 1.68 7.62 -9.25
CA ILE A 136 0.65 8.21 -10.12
C ILE A 136 1.24 8.60 -11.47
N ASN A 137 2.37 9.32 -11.47
CA ASN A 137 3.05 9.75 -12.68
C ASN A 137 3.52 8.57 -13.55
N TRP A 138 3.92 7.48 -12.90
CA TRP A 138 4.34 6.27 -13.59
C TRP A 138 3.16 5.47 -14.14
N ILE A 139 2.05 5.32 -13.40
CA ILE A 139 0.90 4.49 -13.82
C ILE A 139 0.04 5.21 -14.88
N LYS A 140 -0.17 6.53 -14.76
CA LYS A 140 -1.07 7.30 -15.62
C LYS A 140 -0.87 7.04 -17.13
N PRO A 141 0.36 7.02 -17.69
CA PRO A 141 0.59 6.76 -19.12
C PRO A 141 0.47 5.31 -19.54
N ILE A 142 0.46 4.37 -18.58
CA ILE A 142 0.47 2.92 -18.84
C ILE A 142 -0.70 2.19 -18.19
N THR A 143 -1.78 2.94 -17.86
CA THR A 143 -2.97 2.37 -17.20
C THR A 143 -3.54 1.21 -18.00
N ARG A 144 -4.06 0.20 -17.32
CA ARG A 144 -4.64 -1.00 -17.93
C ARG A 144 -5.75 -1.57 -17.03
N GLU A 145 -6.63 -2.38 -17.64
CA GLU A 145 -7.67 -3.07 -16.89
C GLU A 145 -7.10 -4.03 -15.84
N PHE A 146 -7.89 -4.30 -14.81
CA PHE A 146 -7.51 -5.25 -13.78
C PHE A 146 -7.54 -6.68 -14.33
N GLU A 147 -6.50 -7.43 -14.02
CA GLU A 147 -6.34 -8.82 -14.45
C GLU A 147 -6.55 -9.77 -13.28
N TYR A 148 -7.61 -10.56 -13.35
CA TYR A 148 -7.92 -11.61 -12.38
C TYR A 148 -7.24 -12.92 -12.83
N HIS A 149 -5.98 -13.08 -12.48
CA HIS A 149 -5.15 -14.20 -12.94
C HIS A 149 -5.58 -15.55 -12.38
N LEU A 150 -6.13 -15.54 -11.16
CA LEU A 150 -6.55 -16.75 -10.47
C LEU A 150 -8.00 -16.61 -9.99
N PRO A 151 -8.78 -17.69 -10.02
CA PRO A 151 -10.06 -17.70 -9.32
C PRO A 151 -9.84 -17.59 -7.82
N ILE A 152 -10.82 -17.08 -7.10
CA ILE A 152 -10.83 -17.18 -5.65
C ILE A 152 -11.16 -18.62 -5.30
N GLU A 153 -10.19 -19.35 -4.78
CA GLU A 153 -10.34 -20.81 -4.51
C GLU A 153 -11.30 -21.09 -3.36
N LEU A 154 -11.31 -20.22 -2.34
CA LEU A 154 -12.16 -20.35 -1.16
C LEU A 154 -13.03 -19.10 -1.01
N VAL A 155 -14.31 -19.24 -1.32
CA VAL A 155 -15.33 -18.23 -1.06
C VAL A 155 -16.05 -18.60 0.23
N THR A 156 -15.98 -17.71 1.22
CA THR A 156 -16.65 -17.84 2.51
C THR A 156 -17.44 -16.57 2.81
N ASP A 157 -18.16 -16.55 3.92
CA ASP A 157 -18.81 -15.36 4.47
C ASP A 157 -17.81 -14.23 4.82
N GLN A 158 -16.52 -14.57 4.92
CA GLN A 158 -15.43 -13.62 5.18
C GLN A 158 -14.82 -13.06 3.88
N THR A 159 -15.20 -13.54 2.70
CA THR A 159 -14.69 -13.06 1.43
C THR A 159 -15.40 -11.77 1.03
N PRO A 160 -14.66 -10.66 0.81
CA PRO A 160 -15.29 -9.40 0.40
C PRO A 160 -16.04 -9.53 -0.92
N LYS A 161 -17.27 -9.03 -0.99
CA LYS A 161 -18.09 -9.05 -2.21
C LYS A 161 -17.40 -8.39 -3.40
N THR A 162 -16.61 -7.35 -3.17
CA THR A 162 -15.84 -6.70 -4.23
C THR A 162 -14.84 -7.63 -4.93
N TRP A 163 -14.43 -8.70 -4.27
CA TRP A 163 -13.57 -9.73 -4.88
C TRP A 163 -14.39 -10.79 -5.61
N THR A 164 -15.47 -11.29 -4.99
CA THR A 164 -16.33 -12.30 -5.60
C THR A 164 -17.03 -11.78 -6.85
N ASP A 165 -17.48 -10.53 -6.79
CA ASP A 165 -18.25 -9.90 -7.86
C ASP A 165 -17.34 -9.13 -8.85
N LYS A 166 -16.02 -9.18 -8.66
CA LYS A 166 -15.00 -8.53 -9.51
C LYS A 166 -15.27 -7.03 -9.73
N LEU A 167 -15.56 -6.31 -8.64
CA LEU A 167 -15.92 -4.88 -8.69
C LEU A 167 -14.71 -3.92 -8.66
N ILE A 168 -13.50 -4.47 -8.55
CA ILE A 168 -12.25 -3.70 -8.56
C ILE A 168 -11.79 -3.44 -9.99
#